data_e0c7f049908a6aaedd651dc32cd06899
#
_entry.id   e0c7f049908a6aaedd651dc32cd06899
#
_cell.length_a   1.000
_cell.length_b   1.000
_cell.length_c   1.000
_cell.angle_alpha   90.00
_cell.angle_beta   90.00
_cell.angle_gamma   90.00
#
_symmetry.space_group_name_H-M   'P 1'
#
loop_
_entity.id
_entity.type
_entity.pdbx_description
1 polymer ?
#
loop_
_entity_poly.entity_id
_entity_poly.type
_entity_poly.pdbx_seq_one_letter_code
_entity_poly.pdbx_strand_id
1 'polypeptide(L)'
;MKVEIWSDVVCPWCHIGKRRFEAALQRFAHRDAVEVEWRSFELDPGALSAAAGNEVSPTEYAERLARKYGTSVLGAQQMTDHMTQQAAAEGLDFRFDRAVRANTFDAHQVIHLAGERGVQDAVKERLLTAYFSEGEAVGDRETLVRLAAEAGLDADEVRAALEDRRYAGAVRADEAEAQALGISGVPFFVVDRRYGVNGAQPADALLQVLERAWAERTPLIPVITGGEVCGPDGC
;
A
#
# COMPACT_ATOMS: atom_id res chain seq x y z
N MET A 1 1.73 1.34 18.98
CA MET A 1 1.97 0.14 18.17
C MET A 1 2.15 0.56 16.73
N LYS A 2 3.20 0.10 16.06
CA LYS A 2 3.45 0.45 14.66
C LYS A 2 3.09 -0.72 13.75
N VAL A 3 2.36 -0.43 12.67
CA VAL A 3 2.05 -1.39 11.61
C VAL A 3 2.64 -0.88 10.31
N GLU A 4 3.61 -1.60 9.77
CA GLU A 4 4.25 -1.30 8.50
C GLU A 4 3.68 -2.24 7.44
N ILE A 5 3.28 -1.67 6.28
CA ILE A 5 2.55 -2.43 5.25
C ILE A 5 3.28 -2.29 3.91
N TRP A 6 4.03 -3.32 3.52
CA TRP A 6 4.59 -3.39 2.17
C TRP A 6 3.48 -3.65 1.15
N SER A 7 3.45 -2.84 0.12
CA SER A 7 2.31 -2.79 -0.80
C SER A 7 2.67 -2.13 -2.11
N ASP A 8 2.06 -2.58 -3.21
CA ASP A 8 2.14 -1.93 -4.51
C ASP A 8 0.77 -1.35 -4.94
N VAL A 9 0.77 -0.24 -5.68
CA VAL A 9 -0.46 0.43 -6.14
C VAL A 9 -1.16 -0.31 -7.28
N VAL A 10 -0.48 -1.26 -7.93
CA VAL A 10 -1.03 -2.12 -8.99
C VAL A 10 -1.33 -3.53 -8.50
N CYS A 11 -1.28 -3.77 -7.20
CA CYS A 11 -1.58 -5.06 -6.58
C CYS A 11 -3.05 -5.13 -6.13
N PRO A 12 -3.91 -5.96 -6.74
CA PRO A 12 -5.32 -6.05 -6.35
C PRO A 12 -5.49 -6.54 -4.91
N TRP A 13 -4.65 -7.49 -4.48
CA TRP A 13 -4.68 -7.98 -3.11
C TRP A 13 -4.23 -6.93 -2.08
N CYS A 14 -3.45 -5.93 -2.50
CA CYS A 14 -3.09 -4.81 -1.62
C CYS A 14 -4.29 -3.90 -1.33
N HIS A 15 -5.16 -3.65 -2.31
CA HIS A 15 -6.38 -2.88 -2.09
C HIS A 15 -7.39 -3.65 -1.23
N ILE A 16 -7.61 -4.94 -1.52
CA ILE A 16 -8.44 -5.83 -0.70
C ILE A 16 -7.89 -5.94 0.73
N GLY A 17 -6.57 -6.13 0.87
CA GLY A 17 -5.90 -6.22 2.16
C GLY A 17 -6.02 -4.94 2.99
N LYS A 18 -5.97 -3.76 2.34
CA LYS A 18 -6.21 -2.46 2.98
C LYS A 18 -7.62 -2.42 3.59
N ARG A 19 -8.68 -2.78 2.86
CA ARG A 19 -10.06 -2.82 3.39
C ARG A 19 -10.19 -3.76 4.59
N ARG A 20 -9.62 -4.95 4.48
CA ARG A 20 -9.66 -5.95 5.56
C ARG A 20 -8.90 -5.48 6.81
N PHE A 21 -7.77 -4.82 6.62
CA PHE A 21 -7.01 -4.23 7.71
C PHE A 21 -7.77 -3.06 8.36
N GLU A 22 -8.37 -2.18 7.58
CA GLU A 22 -9.22 -1.10 8.09
C GLU A 22 -10.40 -1.64 8.92
N ALA A 23 -11.07 -2.68 8.43
CA ALA A 23 -12.15 -3.35 9.16
C ALA A 23 -11.67 -3.98 10.48
N ALA A 24 -10.47 -4.56 10.50
CA ALA A 24 -9.84 -5.07 11.71
C ALA A 24 -9.51 -3.92 12.68
N LEU A 25 -8.90 -2.85 12.17
CA LEU A 25 -8.50 -1.69 12.97
C LEU A 25 -9.71 -0.97 13.60
N GLN A 26 -10.83 -0.84 12.87
CA GLN A 26 -12.07 -0.25 13.41
C GLN A 26 -12.60 -1.02 14.64
N ARG A 27 -12.38 -2.34 14.68
CA ARG A 27 -12.82 -3.21 15.78
C ARG A 27 -11.79 -3.32 16.91
N PHE A 28 -10.57 -2.87 16.67
CA PHE A 28 -9.50 -2.95 17.64
C PHE A 28 -9.67 -1.89 18.73
N ALA A 29 -9.70 -2.31 19.99
CA ALA A 29 -9.99 -1.44 21.14
C ALA A 29 -8.97 -0.28 21.33
N HIS A 30 -7.74 -0.46 20.81
CA HIS A 30 -6.65 0.49 20.96
C HIS A 30 -6.23 1.12 19.64
N ARG A 31 -7.16 1.26 18.69
CA ARG A 31 -6.90 1.77 17.33
C ARG A 31 -6.19 3.13 17.31
N ASP A 32 -6.54 4.02 18.24
CA ASP A 32 -5.96 5.37 18.31
C ASP A 32 -4.47 5.38 18.73
N ALA A 33 -3.96 4.24 19.20
CA ALA A 33 -2.55 4.02 19.55
C ALA A 33 -1.80 3.24 18.43
N VAL A 34 -2.41 3.06 17.26
CA VAL A 34 -1.80 2.39 16.10
C VAL A 34 -1.33 3.43 15.10
N GLU A 35 -0.05 3.41 14.82
CA GLU A 35 0.56 4.14 13.71
C GLU A 35 0.68 3.21 12.51
N VAL A 36 0.16 3.62 11.36
CA VAL A 36 0.23 2.85 10.11
C VAL A 36 1.20 3.54 9.16
N GLU A 37 2.12 2.78 8.59
CA GLU A 37 3.08 3.26 7.60
C GLU A 37 3.06 2.36 6.36
N TRP A 38 2.83 2.97 5.19
CA TRP A 38 2.90 2.29 3.91
C TRP A 38 4.35 2.26 3.41
N ARG A 39 4.85 1.05 3.13
CA ARG A 39 6.18 0.77 2.61
C ARG A 39 6.11 0.39 1.14
N SER A 40 7.15 0.74 0.41
CA SER A 40 7.27 0.48 -1.03
C SER A 40 7.60 -0.97 -1.33
N PHE A 41 6.94 -1.51 -2.36
CA PHE A 41 7.27 -2.79 -2.97
C PHE A 41 6.82 -2.78 -4.42
N GLU A 42 7.73 -2.88 -5.38
CA GLU A 42 7.40 -2.97 -6.80
C GLU A 42 7.22 -4.45 -7.21
N LEU A 43 6.03 -4.83 -7.66
CA LEU A 43 5.76 -6.19 -8.18
C LEU A 43 6.45 -6.47 -9.52
N ASP A 44 6.76 -5.43 -10.27
CA ASP A 44 7.47 -5.49 -11.56
C ASP A 44 8.31 -4.21 -11.74
N PRO A 45 9.52 -4.15 -11.15
CA PRO A 45 10.41 -2.99 -11.29
C PRO A 45 10.83 -2.69 -12.75
N GLY A 46 10.74 -3.71 -13.62
CA GLY A 46 11.02 -3.59 -15.05
C GLY A 46 9.83 -3.20 -15.91
N ALA A 47 8.65 -2.96 -15.33
CA ALA A 47 7.48 -2.57 -16.08
C ALA A 47 7.71 -1.26 -16.84
N LEU A 48 7.19 -1.18 -18.07
CA LEU A 48 7.10 0.07 -18.81
C LEU A 48 5.72 0.67 -18.57
N SER A 49 5.66 1.97 -18.28
CA SER A 49 4.40 2.68 -18.19
C SER A 49 3.81 2.93 -19.58
N ALA A 50 2.50 2.71 -19.70
CA ALA A 50 1.76 3.24 -20.84
C ALA A 50 1.50 4.74 -20.61
N ALA A 51 1.46 5.52 -21.69
CA ALA A 51 1.10 6.93 -21.60
C ALA A 51 -0.36 7.12 -21.18
N ALA A 52 -0.66 8.23 -20.53
CA ALA A 52 -2.03 8.62 -20.23
C ALA A 52 -2.87 8.72 -21.53
N GLY A 53 -4.10 8.23 -21.49
CA GLY A 53 -5.01 8.24 -22.64
C GLY A 53 -4.79 7.15 -23.68
N ASN A 54 -3.86 6.21 -23.49
CA ASN A 54 -3.76 5.03 -24.35
C ASN A 54 -5.02 4.18 -24.21
N GLU A 55 -5.54 3.72 -25.36
CA GLU A 55 -6.59 2.71 -25.38
C GLU A 55 -6.05 1.40 -24.82
N VAL A 56 -6.75 0.84 -23.84
CA VAL A 56 -6.42 -0.45 -23.23
C VAL A 56 -7.34 -1.51 -23.83
N SER A 57 -6.74 -2.59 -24.35
CA SER A 57 -7.56 -3.75 -24.74
C SER A 57 -8.18 -4.38 -23.50
N PRO A 58 -9.48 -4.69 -23.50
CA PRO A 58 -10.15 -5.33 -22.36
C PRO A 58 -9.50 -6.65 -21.92
N THR A 59 -8.74 -7.30 -22.79
CA THR A 59 -8.03 -8.56 -22.51
C THR A 59 -6.58 -8.36 -22.10
N GLU A 60 -6.02 -7.17 -22.24
CA GLU A 60 -4.58 -6.91 -22.02
C GLU A 60 -4.12 -7.31 -20.62
N TYR A 61 -4.92 -7.01 -19.60
CA TYR A 61 -4.60 -7.38 -18.23
C TYR A 61 -4.52 -8.90 -18.06
N ALA A 62 -5.52 -9.64 -18.59
CA ALA A 62 -5.54 -11.09 -18.54
C ALA A 62 -4.38 -11.71 -19.35
N GLU A 63 -4.02 -11.15 -20.50
CA GLU A 63 -2.89 -11.60 -21.32
C GLU A 63 -1.55 -11.41 -20.58
N ARG A 64 -1.35 -10.28 -19.90
CA ARG A 64 -0.16 -10.03 -19.05
C ARG A 64 -0.09 -11.02 -17.90
N LEU A 65 -1.22 -11.25 -17.23
CA LEU A 65 -1.32 -12.19 -16.14
C LEU A 65 -1.03 -13.63 -16.58
N ALA A 66 -1.56 -14.03 -17.75
CA ALA A 66 -1.30 -15.33 -18.38
C ALA A 66 0.20 -15.54 -18.62
N ARG A 67 0.88 -14.54 -19.17
CA ARG A 67 2.34 -14.59 -19.39
C ARG A 67 3.11 -14.67 -18.07
N LYS A 68 2.72 -13.88 -17.06
CA LYS A 68 3.38 -13.83 -15.75
C LYS A 68 3.31 -15.18 -15.01
N TYR A 69 2.16 -15.86 -15.07
CA TYR A 69 1.92 -17.09 -14.32
C TYR A 69 2.00 -18.36 -15.17
N GLY A 70 2.34 -18.26 -16.46
CA GLY A 70 2.45 -19.43 -17.33
C GLY A 70 1.12 -20.17 -17.55
N THR A 71 -0.01 -19.45 -17.54
CA THR A 71 -1.35 -20.01 -17.72
C THR A 71 -1.99 -19.55 -19.04
N SER A 72 -3.17 -20.09 -19.38
CA SER A 72 -3.94 -19.62 -20.53
C SER A 72 -4.61 -18.26 -20.23
N VAL A 73 -4.99 -17.50 -21.27
CA VAL A 73 -5.76 -16.26 -21.12
C VAL A 73 -7.09 -16.54 -20.40
N LEU A 74 -7.74 -17.66 -20.69
CA LEU A 74 -8.96 -18.09 -19.98
C LEU A 74 -8.70 -18.33 -18.48
N GLY A 75 -7.59 -19.01 -18.14
CA GLY A 75 -7.19 -19.19 -16.74
C GLY A 75 -6.90 -17.87 -16.04
N ALA A 76 -6.22 -16.94 -16.73
CA ALA A 76 -5.99 -15.60 -16.20
C ALA A 76 -7.30 -14.81 -16.03
N GLN A 77 -8.27 -14.96 -16.94
CA GLN A 77 -9.60 -14.36 -16.80
C GLN A 77 -10.32 -14.89 -15.54
N GLN A 78 -10.29 -16.19 -15.30
CA GLN A 78 -10.85 -16.77 -14.06
C GLN A 78 -10.17 -16.21 -12.79
N MET A 79 -8.86 -15.94 -12.85
CA MET A 79 -8.14 -15.28 -11.75
C MET A 79 -8.64 -13.84 -11.54
N THR A 80 -8.83 -13.07 -12.62
CA THR A 80 -9.36 -11.68 -12.51
C THR A 80 -10.80 -11.67 -12.02
N ASP A 81 -11.64 -12.60 -12.49
CA ASP A 81 -13.03 -12.74 -12.04
C ASP A 81 -13.09 -13.04 -10.53
N HIS A 82 -12.24 -13.95 -10.06
CA HIS A 82 -12.11 -14.23 -8.63
C HIS A 82 -11.68 -12.99 -7.83
N MET A 83 -10.66 -12.27 -8.29
CA MET A 83 -10.21 -11.04 -7.62
C MET A 83 -11.30 -9.96 -7.61
N THR A 84 -12.07 -9.82 -8.69
CA THR A 84 -13.22 -8.90 -8.77
C THR A 84 -14.31 -9.26 -7.76
N GLN A 85 -14.62 -10.55 -7.61
CA GLN A 85 -15.58 -11.03 -6.60
C GLN A 85 -15.11 -10.75 -5.17
N GLN A 86 -13.81 -11.00 -4.87
CA GLN A 86 -13.23 -10.69 -3.56
C GLN A 86 -13.24 -9.18 -3.29
N ALA A 87 -12.94 -8.36 -4.28
CA ALA A 87 -12.98 -6.90 -4.18
C ALA A 87 -14.40 -6.39 -3.92
N ALA A 88 -15.40 -6.92 -4.65
CA ALA A 88 -16.80 -6.55 -4.46
C ALA A 88 -17.32 -6.89 -3.04
N ALA A 89 -16.87 -8.00 -2.45
CA ALA A 89 -17.19 -8.36 -1.08
C ALA A 89 -16.65 -7.33 -0.04
N GLU A 90 -15.59 -6.60 -0.40
CA GLU A 90 -15.00 -5.52 0.41
C GLU A 90 -15.47 -4.12 -0.03
N GLY A 91 -16.49 -4.03 -0.90
CA GLY A 91 -17.05 -2.77 -1.39
C GLY A 91 -16.19 -2.06 -2.46
N LEU A 92 -15.28 -2.78 -3.13
CA LEU A 92 -14.40 -2.25 -4.17
C LEU A 92 -14.94 -2.62 -5.56
N ASP A 93 -14.90 -1.67 -6.51
CA ASP A 93 -15.25 -1.88 -7.93
C ASP A 93 -13.98 -2.01 -8.77
N PHE A 94 -13.56 -3.26 -9.06
CA PHE A 94 -12.39 -3.50 -9.89
C PHE A 94 -12.75 -3.60 -11.38
N ARG A 95 -12.09 -2.78 -12.16
CA ARG A 95 -12.25 -2.64 -13.60
C ARG A 95 -10.94 -3.02 -14.32
N PHE A 96 -10.60 -4.32 -14.30
CA PHE A 96 -9.41 -4.83 -14.98
C PHE A 96 -9.40 -4.59 -16.49
N ASP A 97 -10.58 -4.40 -17.08
CA ASP A 97 -10.76 -3.99 -18.47
C ASP A 97 -10.20 -2.58 -18.79
N ARG A 98 -9.91 -1.78 -17.78
CA ARG A 98 -9.37 -0.41 -17.89
C ARG A 98 -7.97 -0.26 -17.30
N ALA A 99 -7.43 -1.29 -16.66
CA ALA A 99 -6.19 -1.19 -15.92
C ALA A 99 -4.98 -0.97 -16.83
N VAL A 100 -4.42 0.24 -16.80
CA VAL A 100 -3.30 0.70 -17.62
C VAL A 100 -1.97 0.14 -17.08
N ARG A 101 -1.10 -0.36 -17.96
CA ARG A 101 0.23 -0.83 -17.53
C ARG A 101 1.03 0.32 -16.93
N ALA A 102 1.61 0.11 -15.75
CA ALA A 102 2.35 1.12 -15.02
C ALA A 102 3.64 0.56 -14.39
N ASN A 103 4.72 1.33 -14.47
CA ASN A 103 5.81 1.25 -13.53
C ASN A 103 5.42 2.06 -12.29
N THR A 104 5.60 1.52 -11.11
CA THR A 104 5.06 2.10 -9.87
C THR A 104 6.11 2.86 -9.06
N PHE A 105 7.34 2.98 -9.56
CA PHE A 105 8.43 3.63 -8.83
C PHE A 105 8.12 5.08 -8.44
N ASP A 106 7.62 5.88 -9.40
CA ASP A 106 7.29 7.28 -9.14
C ASP A 106 6.05 7.40 -8.22
N ALA A 107 5.07 6.49 -8.32
CA ALA A 107 3.95 6.42 -7.39
C ALA A 107 4.41 6.16 -5.95
N HIS A 108 5.40 5.29 -5.76
CA HIS A 108 6.00 5.05 -4.44
C HIS A 108 6.72 6.27 -3.90
N GLN A 109 7.42 7.06 -4.74
CA GLN A 109 8.01 8.32 -4.31
C GLN A 109 6.95 9.32 -3.81
N VAL A 110 5.80 9.39 -4.48
CA VAL A 110 4.66 10.24 -4.05
C VAL A 110 4.10 9.78 -2.71
N ILE A 111 4.02 8.46 -2.47
CA ILE A 111 3.56 7.90 -1.19
C ILE A 111 4.52 8.26 -0.04
N HIS A 112 5.84 8.30 -0.28
CA HIS A 112 6.81 8.77 0.70
C HIS A 112 6.65 10.26 1.01
N LEU A 113 6.49 11.11 0.00
CA LEU A 113 6.19 12.53 0.21
C LEU A 113 4.90 12.69 1.04
N ALA A 114 3.87 11.91 0.73
CA ALA A 114 2.61 11.93 1.47
C ALA A 114 2.79 11.52 2.95
N GLY A 115 3.72 10.62 3.24
CA GLY A 115 4.11 10.26 4.62
C GLY A 115 4.65 11.45 5.40
N GLU A 116 5.56 12.24 4.81
CA GLU A 116 6.09 13.45 5.43
C GLU A 116 5.03 14.55 5.63
N ARG A 117 3.96 14.54 4.83
CA ARG A 117 2.84 15.51 4.90
C ARG A 117 1.65 15.00 5.71
N GLY A 118 1.73 13.77 6.28
CA GLY A 118 0.68 13.20 7.12
C GLY A 118 -0.58 12.76 6.35
N VAL A 119 -0.49 12.60 5.02
CA VAL A 119 -1.61 12.21 4.13
C VAL A 119 -1.33 10.90 3.39
N GLN A 120 -0.42 10.07 3.91
CA GLN A 120 0.05 8.86 3.22
C GLN A 120 -1.07 7.89 2.88
N ASP A 121 -1.98 7.64 3.80
CA ASP A 121 -3.09 6.71 3.60
C ASP A 121 -4.09 7.24 2.56
N ALA A 122 -4.38 8.54 2.56
CA ALA A 122 -5.27 9.18 1.59
C ALA A 122 -4.69 9.09 0.16
N VAL A 123 -3.40 9.35 0.00
CA VAL A 123 -2.71 9.22 -1.29
C VAL A 123 -2.68 7.77 -1.74
N LYS A 124 -2.36 6.83 -0.83
CA LYS A 124 -2.38 5.38 -1.13
C LYS A 124 -3.74 4.93 -1.61
N GLU A 125 -4.79 5.32 -0.91
CA GLU A 125 -6.17 5.02 -1.28
C GLU A 125 -6.53 5.59 -2.65
N ARG A 126 -6.19 6.87 -2.89
CA ARG A 126 -6.49 7.54 -4.15
C ARG A 126 -5.84 6.86 -5.35
N LEU A 127 -4.56 6.44 -5.21
CA LEU A 127 -3.83 5.74 -6.26
C LEU A 127 -4.38 4.35 -6.54
N LEU A 128 -4.74 3.59 -5.50
CA LEU A 128 -5.38 2.27 -5.65
C LEU A 128 -6.73 2.37 -6.36
N THR A 129 -7.57 3.32 -5.96
CA THR A 129 -8.87 3.58 -6.60
C THR A 129 -8.70 4.03 -8.05
N ALA A 130 -7.77 4.96 -8.31
CA ALA A 130 -7.45 5.42 -9.66
C ALA A 130 -7.09 4.27 -10.60
N TYR A 131 -6.24 3.37 -10.14
CA TYR A 131 -5.77 2.25 -10.94
C TYR A 131 -6.86 1.20 -11.18
N PHE A 132 -7.53 0.74 -10.11
CA PHE A 132 -8.44 -0.40 -10.20
C PHE A 132 -9.86 -0.04 -10.63
N SER A 133 -10.37 1.13 -10.28
CA SER A 133 -11.76 1.51 -10.56
C SER A 133 -11.87 2.49 -11.72
N GLU A 134 -10.93 3.41 -11.88
CA GLU A 134 -11.02 4.50 -12.84
C GLU A 134 -10.19 4.25 -14.12
N GLY A 135 -9.17 3.36 -14.06
CA GLY A 135 -8.30 3.06 -15.20
C GLY A 135 -7.27 4.16 -15.48
N GLU A 136 -6.87 4.88 -14.44
CA GLU A 136 -5.88 5.95 -14.54
C GLU A 136 -4.46 5.42 -14.71
N ALA A 137 -3.63 6.18 -15.44
CA ALA A 137 -2.24 5.83 -15.72
C ALA A 137 -1.33 6.22 -14.53
N VAL A 138 -1.35 5.42 -13.45
CA VAL A 138 -0.55 5.69 -12.22
C VAL A 138 0.97 5.59 -12.42
N GLY A 139 1.44 5.34 -13.63
CA GLY A 139 2.85 5.41 -14.03
C GLY A 139 3.18 6.69 -14.80
N ASP A 140 2.19 7.55 -15.07
CA ASP A 140 2.38 8.85 -15.71
C ASP A 140 2.51 9.96 -14.67
N ARG A 141 3.52 10.83 -14.81
CA ARG A 141 3.85 11.83 -13.77
C ARG A 141 2.77 12.88 -13.58
N GLU A 142 2.19 13.39 -14.66
CA GLU A 142 1.14 14.43 -14.54
C GLU A 142 -0.14 13.84 -13.96
N THR A 143 -0.46 12.59 -14.28
CA THR A 143 -1.53 11.83 -13.61
C THR A 143 -1.25 11.69 -12.12
N LEU A 144 -0.03 11.31 -11.73
CA LEU A 144 0.35 11.21 -10.30
C LEU A 144 0.25 12.55 -9.58
N VAL A 145 0.71 13.66 -10.20
CA VAL A 145 0.59 15.02 -9.63
C VAL A 145 -0.87 15.37 -9.36
N ARG A 146 -1.76 15.14 -10.34
CA ARG A 146 -3.19 15.41 -10.18
C ARG A 146 -3.81 14.57 -9.08
N LEU A 147 -3.61 13.26 -9.10
CA LEU A 147 -4.16 12.32 -8.10
C LEU A 147 -3.66 12.62 -6.68
N ALA A 148 -2.40 12.98 -6.55
CA ALA A 148 -1.81 13.35 -5.27
C ALA A 148 -2.38 14.67 -4.73
N ALA A 149 -2.63 15.64 -5.61
CA ALA A 149 -3.28 16.90 -5.25
C ALA A 149 -4.74 16.69 -4.80
N GLU A 150 -5.49 15.80 -5.46
CA GLU A 150 -6.83 15.40 -5.04
C GLU A 150 -6.84 14.77 -3.63
N ALA A 151 -5.71 14.15 -3.23
CA ALA A 151 -5.54 13.53 -1.92
C ALA A 151 -4.86 14.45 -0.86
N GLY A 152 -4.65 15.74 -1.19
CA GLY A 152 -4.22 16.77 -0.23
C GLY A 152 -2.75 17.15 -0.29
N LEU A 153 -1.97 16.71 -1.29
CA LEU A 153 -0.62 17.19 -1.52
C LEU A 153 -0.63 18.48 -2.38
N ASP A 154 0.44 19.27 -2.25
CA ASP A 154 0.69 20.38 -3.16
C ASP A 154 1.23 19.88 -4.50
N ALA A 155 0.58 20.28 -5.62
CA ALA A 155 0.91 19.77 -6.95
C ALA A 155 2.34 20.16 -7.40
N ASP A 156 2.79 21.37 -7.06
CA ASP A 156 4.13 21.84 -7.46
C ASP A 156 5.20 21.14 -6.62
N GLU A 157 4.91 20.84 -5.35
CA GLU A 157 5.80 20.04 -4.50
C GLU A 157 5.93 18.60 -5.02
N VAL A 158 4.81 17.95 -5.43
CA VAL A 158 4.84 16.61 -6.03
C VAL A 158 5.69 16.62 -7.30
N ARG A 159 5.50 17.62 -8.18
CA ARG A 159 6.25 17.74 -9.43
C ARG A 159 7.75 17.88 -9.18
N ALA A 160 8.13 18.79 -8.29
CA ALA A 160 9.52 18.98 -7.88
C ALA A 160 10.13 17.73 -7.26
N ALA A 161 9.40 17.04 -6.39
CA ALA A 161 9.89 15.81 -5.75
C ALA A 161 10.15 14.68 -6.76
N LEU A 162 9.30 14.55 -7.79
CA LEU A 162 9.46 13.57 -8.87
C LEU A 162 10.61 13.94 -9.82
N GLU A 163 10.79 15.24 -10.16
CA GLU A 163 11.90 15.72 -10.98
C GLU A 163 13.25 15.46 -10.30
N ASP A 164 13.36 15.83 -9.03
CA ASP A 164 14.57 15.66 -8.20
C ASP A 164 14.78 14.18 -7.77
N ARG A 165 13.82 13.30 -8.02
CA ARG A 165 13.81 11.91 -7.52
C ARG A 165 14.08 11.84 -6.01
N ARG A 166 13.49 12.77 -5.27
CA ARG A 166 13.77 13.05 -3.86
C ARG A 166 13.65 11.82 -2.97
N TYR A 167 12.66 10.97 -3.25
CA TYR A 167 12.38 9.77 -2.45
C TYR A 167 12.86 8.47 -3.09
N ALA A 168 13.64 8.53 -4.17
CA ALA A 168 14.16 7.33 -4.83
C ALA A 168 14.95 6.43 -3.87
N GLY A 169 15.77 7.03 -3.01
CA GLY A 169 16.52 6.30 -2.00
C GLY A 169 15.63 5.62 -0.95
N ALA A 170 14.53 6.28 -0.53
CA ALA A 170 13.57 5.73 0.43
C ALA A 170 12.81 4.52 -0.16
N VAL A 171 12.37 4.60 -1.41
CA VAL A 171 11.75 3.46 -2.12
C VAL A 171 12.70 2.26 -2.14
N ARG A 172 13.97 2.45 -2.52
CA ARG A 172 14.95 1.36 -2.57
C ARG A 172 15.30 0.83 -1.18
N ALA A 173 15.28 1.66 -0.15
CA ALA A 173 15.48 1.23 1.23
C ALA A 173 14.35 0.31 1.71
N ASP A 174 13.10 0.65 1.42
CA ASP A 174 11.94 -0.20 1.74
C ASP A 174 12.01 -1.57 1.06
N GLU A 175 12.41 -1.61 -0.21
CA GLU A 175 12.56 -2.87 -0.96
C GLU A 175 13.72 -3.73 -0.43
N ALA A 176 14.84 -3.09 -0.11
CA ALA A 176 15.97 -3.79 0.51
C ALA A 176 15.59 -4.35 1.88
N GLU A 177 14.80 -3.61 2.66
CA GLU A 177 14.29 -4.07 3.94
C GLU A 177 13.29 -5.22 3.77
N ALA A 178 12.38 -5.15 2.79
CA ALA A 178 11.49 -6.25 2.44
C ALA A 178 12.28 -7.53 2.16
N GLN A 179 13.34 -7.42 1.37
CA GLN A 179 14.22 -8.55 1.06
C GLN A 179 14.91 -9.10 2.32
N ALA A 180 15.42 -8.22 3.20
CA ALA A 180 16.07 -8.61 4.45
C ALA A 180 15.11 -9.32 5.42
N LEU A 181 13.83 -8.93 5.40
CA LEU A 181 12.75 -9.56 6.19
C LEU A 181 12.17 -10.82 5.53
N GLY A 182 12.63 -11.20 4.33
CA GLY A 182 12.11 -12.34 3.59
C GLY A 182 10.73 -12.12 2.97
N ILE A 183 10.32 -10.86 2.80
CA ILE A 183 9.07 -10.49 2.15
C ILE A 183 9.22 -10.67 0.64
N SER A 184 8.51 -11.64 0.07
CA SER A 184 8.57 -11.99 -1.36
C SER A 184 7.27 -11.67 -2.11
N GLY A 185 6.29 -11.08 -1.45
CA GLY A 185 4.99 -10.73 -2.04
C GLY A 185 4.18 -9.82 -1.13
N VAL A 186 3.21 -9.15 -1.71
CA VAL A 186 2.40 -8.11 -1.04
C VAL A 186 0.90 -8.33 -1.23
N PRO A 187 0.03 -7.84 -0.31
CA PRO A 187 0.40 -7.05 0.87
C PRO A 187 1.13 -7.89 1.92
N PHE A 188 2.03 -7.25 2.66
CA PHE A 188 2.66 -7.86 3.82
C PHE A 188 2.61 -6.88 4.99
N PHE A 189 2.07 -7.31 6.13
CA PHE A 189 1.92 -6.49 7.33
C PHE A 189 2.98 -6.89 8.35
N VAL A 190 3.68 -5.92 8.91
CA VAL A 190 4.61 -6.12 10.01
C VAL A 190 4.13 -5.30 11.21
N VAL A 191 3.83 -5.98 12.32
CA VAL A 191 3.34 -5.37 13.54
C VAL A 191 4.45 -5.34 14.59
N ASP A 192 4.81 -4.12 15.05
CA ASP A 192 5.85 -3.83 16.05
C ASP A 192 7.18 -4.56 15.78
N ARG A 193 7.53 -4.80 14.52
CA ARG A 193 8.73 -5.54 14.10
C ARG A 193 8.84 -6.96 14.70
N ARG A 194 7.72 -7.53 15.14
CA ARG A 194 7.65 -8.84 15.80
C ARG A 194 6.78 -9.84 15.07
N TYR A 195 5.71 -9.37 14.44
CA TYR A 195 4.75 -10.25 13.77
C TYR A 195 4.65 -9.89 12.30
N GLY A 196 4.77 -10.90 11.44
CA GLY A 196 4.56 -10.78 10.00
C GLY A 196 3.27 -11.47 9.57
N VAL A 197 2.46 -10.80 8.75
CA VAL A 197 1.25 -11.38 8.14
C VAL A 197 1.37 -11.25 6.62
N ASN A 198 1.39 -12.39 5.95
CA ASN A 198 1.50 -12.44 4.49
C ASN A 198 0.11 -12.50 3.83
N GLY A 199 -0.10 -11.64 2.85
CA GLY A 199 -1.30 -11.60 2.02
C GLY A 199 -2.50 -10.90 2.65
N ALA A 200 -3.55 -10.74 1.85
CA ALA A 200 -4.81 -10.12 2.26
C ALA A 200 -5.64 -11.07 3.13
N GLN A 201 -5.20 -11.29 4.37
CA GLN A 201 -5.89 -12.14 5.33
C GLN A 201 -7.26 -11.57 5.71
N PRO A 202 -8.23 -12.40 6.14
CA PRO A 202 -9.50 -11.92 6.66
C PRO A 202 -9.34 -10.94 7.84
N ALA A 203 -10.26 -9.99 7.98
CA ALA A 203 -10.23 -8.98 9.04
C ALA A 203 -10.13 -9.59 10.45
N ASP A 204 -10.78 -10.73 10.70
CA ASP A 204 -10.69 -11.43 11.99
C ASP A 204 -9.28 -11.93 12.30
N ALA A 205 -8.56 -12.44 11.30
CA ALA A 205 -7.18 -12.87 11.48
C ALA A 205 -6.24 -11.69 11.75
N LEU A 206 -6.43 -10.59 11.02
CA LEU A 206 -5.66 -9.34 11.25
C LEU A 206 -5.94 -8.77 12.64
N LEU A 207 -7.21 -8.76 13.09
CA LEU A 207 -7.57 -8.32 14.44
C LEU A 207 -6.89 -9.16 15.52
N GLN A 208 -6.89 -10.49 15.38
CA GLN A 208 -6.22 -11.37 16.33
C GLN A 208 -4.72 -11.08 16.45
N VAL A 209 -4.05 -10.74 15.32
CA VAL A 209 -2.63 -10.36 15.36
C VAL A 209 -2.42 -9.01 16.07
N LEU A 210 -3.31 -8.03 15.84
CA LEU A 210 -3.25 -6.75 16.54
C LEU A 210 -3.45 -6.92 18.05
N GLU A 211 -4.46 -7.70 18.46
CA GLU A 211 -4.73 -8.00 19.87
C GLU A 211 -3.57 -8.73 20.55
N ARG A 212 -3.00 -9.72 19.86
CA ARG A 212 -1.83 -10.45 20.36
C ARG A 212 -0.62 -9.54 20.52
N ALA A 213 -0.29 -8.76 19.49
CA ALA A 213 0.84 -7.83 19.55
C ALA A 213 0.65 -6.80 20.66
N TRP A 214 -0.59 -6.34 20.86
CA TRP A 214 -0.91 -5.42 21.96
C TRP A 214 -0.74 -6.05 23.33
N ALA A 215 -1.24 -7.25 23.55
CA ALA A 215 -1.14 -7.98 24.83
C ALA A 215 0.30 -8.33 25.21
N GLU A 216 1.15 -8.59 24.21
CA GLU A 216 2.56 -8.97 24.41
C GLU A 216 3.53 -7.77 24.44
N ARG A 217 3.02 -6.53 24.42
CA ARG A 217 3.87 -5.34 24.59
C ARG A 217 4.48 -5.34 26.00
N THR A 218 5.78 -5.20 26.04
CA THR A 218 6.48 -5.03 27.32
C THR A 218 6.67 -3.53 27.56
N PRO A 219 6.12 -2.95 28.61
CA PRO A 219 6.42 -1.59 28.99
C PRO A 219 7.92 -1.40 29.21
N LEU A 220 8.45 -0.24 28.85
CA LEU A 220 9.83 0.10 29.19
C LEU A 220 9.98 0.07 30.74
N ILE A 221 10.98 -0.66 31.21
CA ILE A 221 11.37 -0.63 32.62
C ILE A 221 12.43 0.46 32.75
N PRO A 222 12.17 1.58 33.45
CA PRO A 222 13.15 2.64 33.63
C PRO A 222 14.31 2.09 34.49
N VAL A 223 15.50 2.05 33.92
CA VAL A 223 16.72 1.57 34.61
C VAL A 223 17.29 2.63 35.53
N ILE A 224 17.00 3.92 35.27
CA ILE A 224 17.40 5.06 36.08
C ILE A 224 16.12 5.84 36.45
N THR A 225 15.87 5.97 37.75
CA THR A 225 14.75 6.73 38.31
C THR A 225 15.32 7.88 39.15
N GLY A 226 14.67 9.03 39.15
CA GLY A 226 15.06 10.17 39.98
C GLY A 226 15.44 11.45 39.22
N GLY A 227 15.26 11.46 37.89
CA GLY A 227 15.22 12.71 37.11
C GLY A 227 13.88 13.43 37.26
N GLU A 228 13.89 14.75 37.12
CA GLU A 228 12.65 15.55 37.08
C GLU A 228 11.91 15.20 35.76
N VAL A 229 10.62 14.83 35.86
CA VAL A 229 9.76 14.50 34.75
C VAL A 229 8.41 15.20 34.86
N CYS A 230 7.88 15.68 33.74
CA CYS A 230 6.52 16.17 33.65
C CYS A 230 5.58 15.02 33.28
N GLY A 231 4.45 14.93 33.95
CA GLY A 231 3.40 13.95 33.69
C GLY A 231 2.20 14.56 32.96
N PRO A 232 1.18 13.76 32.66
CA PRO A 232 -0.06 14.24 32.04
C PRO A 232 -0.77 15.36 32.83
N ASP A 233 -0.51 15.45 34.13
CA ASP A 233 -1.11 16.42 35.03
C ASP A 233 -0.24 17.69 35.22
N GLY A 234 0.85 17.82 34.50
CA GLY A 234 1.76 18.97 34.47
C GLY A 234 3.13 18.73 35.10
N CYS A 235 3.93 19.79 35.19
CA CYS A 235 5.24 19.84 35.87
C CYS A 235 5.06 20.47 37.28
#